data_30698cf61bfa7a856d0af40f8d05372d
#
_entry.id   30698cf61bfa7a856d0af40f8d05372d
#
_cell.length_a   1.000
_cell.length_b   1.000
_cell.length_c   1.000
_cell.angle_alpha   90.00
_cell.angle_beta   90.00
_cell.angle_gamma   90.00
#
_symmetry.space_group_name_H-M   'P 1'
#
loop_
_entity.id
_entity.type
_entity.pdbx_description
1 polymer ?
#
loop_
_entity_poly.entity_id
_entity_poly.type
_entity_poly.pdbx_seq_one_letter_code
_entity_poly.pdbx_strand_id
1 'polypeptide(L)'
;MKNSAPACDIPDLGPDVYAQWRASGIGATTERLEGRLILELVGDVSGCRVLDVGCGDGRLALELSRRGAIVTGIDASAPMIDAAKRRAQQHNANVTFQVAVAEHLPFPAEQFDIVTAITILCFVQDAAPVFREIERVLRPGGRLIIGELGKWSAWAAGRRIRAWLGSRLWRRGWFRTAKELRGLAERAGLVVKGVRGAVYYPRWGLAARLISPFDPALGRFTMIGAGFVALSAVKPAAGP
;
A
#
# COMPACT_ATOMS: atom_id res chain seq x y z
N MET A 1 1.39 -19.80 26.13
CA MET A 1 1.86 -19.52 24.77
C MET A 1 0.67 -19.70 23.83
N LYS A 2 -0.02 -18.61 23.45
CA LYS A 2 -1.11 -18.65 22.46
C LYS A 2 -0.48 -18.48 21.10
N ASN A 3 -0.41 -19.57 20.32
CA ASN A 3 -0.09 -19.54 18.91
C ASN A 3 -1.10 -18.60 18.22
N SER A 4 -0.67 -17.38 17.90
CA SER A 4 -1.38 -16.54 16.95
C SER A 4 -1.18 -17.17 15.57
N ALA A 5 -2.24 -17.78 15.05
CA ALA A 5 -2.28 -18.22 13.67
C ALA A 5 -1.92 -17.03 12.76
N PRO A 6 -1.13 -17.23 11.70
CA PRO A 6 -0.73 -16.15 10.80
C PRO A 6 -1.99 -15.48 10.22
N ALA A 7 -1.99 -14.15 10.21
CA ALA A 7 -3.10 -13.28 9.80
C ALA A 7 -3.52 -13.42 8.32
N CYS A 8 -3.12 -14.49 7.63
CA CYS A 8 -3.06 -14.55 6.18
C CYS A 8 -4.08 -15.43 5.46
N ASP A 9 -5.03 -16.05 6.15
CA ASP A 9 -6.17 -16.67 5.47
C ASP A 9 -7.38 -15.72 5.51
N ILE A 10 -7.37 -14.72 4.62
CA ILE A 10 -8.59 -13.99 4.26
C ILE A 10 -9.11 -14.65 2.97
N PRO A 11 -10.08 -15.56 3.04
CA PRO A 11 -10.53 -16.38 1.91
C PRO A 11 -11.02 -15.57 0.69
N ASP A 12 -11.37 -14.30 0.89
CA ASP A 12 -12.00 -13.43 -0.10
C ASP A 12 -11.00 -12.48 -0.80
N LEU A 13 -9.68 -12.65 -0.64
CA LEU A 13 -8.62 -11.78 -1.21
C LEU A 13 -7.61 -12.54 -2.08
N GLY A 14 -8.09 -13.50 -2.87
CA GLY A 14 -7.23 -14.17 -3.85
C GLY A 14 -6.85 -13.29 -5.05
N PRO A 15 -5.77 -13.64 -5.78
CA PRO A 15 -5.32 -12.89 -6.95
C PRO A 15 -6.41 -12.73 -8.03
N ASP A 16 -7.30 -13.72 -8.18
CA ASP A 16 -8.40 -13.69 -9.16
C ASP A 16 -9.47 -12.64 -8.80
N VAL A 17 -9.82 -12.53 -7.51
CA VAL A 17 -10.79 -11.53 -7.03
C VAL A 17 -10.25 -10.10 -7.27
N TYR A 18 -8.97 -9.91 -7.02
CA TYR A 18 -8.29 -8.65 -7.32
C TYR A 18 -8.24 -8.35 -8.82
N ALA A 19 -7.95 -9.37 -9.64
CA ALA A 19 -7.92 -9.24 -11.09
C ALA A 19 -9.30 -8.87 -11.67
N GLN A 20 -10.38 -9.53 -11.20
CA GLN A 20 -11.75 -9.21 -11.59
C GLN A 20 -12.17 -7.80 -11.21
N TRP A 21 -11.83 -7.36 -9.98
CA TRP A 21 -12.12 -6.00 -9.56
C TRP A 21 -11.42 -4.97 -10.46
N ARG A 22 -10.14 -5.18 -10.77
CA ARG A 22 -9.36 -4.31 -11.65
C ARG A 22 -9.88 -4.29 -13.09
N ALA A 23 -10.42 -5.39 -13.58
CA ALA A 23 -11.03 -5.46 -14.91
C ALA A 23 -12.33 -4.64 -15.01
N SER A 24 -12.96 -4.29 -13.88
CA SER A 24 -14.12 -3.40 -13.89
C SER A 24 -13.70 -1.95 -14.21
N GLY A 25 -14.55 -1.21 -14.93
CA GLY A 25 -14.22 0.17 -15.32
C GLY A 25 -13.95 1.10 -14.13
N ILE A 26 -14.63 0.89 -12.99
CA ILE A 26 -14.39 1.66 -11.77
C ILE A 26 -13.09 1.22 -11.09
N GLY A 27 -12.79 -0.07 -11.07
CA GLY A 27 -11.55 -0.62 -10.53
C GLY A 27 -10.34 -0.12 -11.31
N ALA A 28 -10.37 -0.16 -12.64
CA ALA A 28 -9.31 0.34 -13.51
C ALA A 28 -9.06 1.84 -13.31
N THR A 29 -10.13 2.65 -13.16
CA THR A 29 -10.00 4.09 -12.89
C THR A 29 -9.38 4.36 -11.52
N THR A 30 -9.81 3.62 -10.50
CA THR A 30 -9.30 3.73 -9.12
C THR A 30 -7.82 3.37 -9.09
N GLU A 31 -7.44 2.21 -9.63
CA GLU A 31 -6.05 1.75 -9.66
C GLU A 31 -5.13 2.74 -10.40
N ARG A 32 -5.60 3.31 -11.51
CA ARG A 32 -4.82 4.32 -12.24
C ARG A 32 -4.56 5.57 -11.40
N LEU A 33 -5.55 6.08 -10.64
CA LEU A 33 -5.38 7.27 -9.81
C LEU A 33 -4.48 6.98 -8.60
N GLU A 34 -4.70 5.86 -7.91
CA GLU A 34 -3.86 5.41 -6.81
C GLU A 34 -2.43 5.18 -7.28
N GLY A 35 -2.23 4.42 -8.35
CA GLY A 35 -0.91 4.13 -8.91
C GLY A 35 -0.17 5.39 -9.36
N ARG A 36 -0.88 6.33 -10.02
CA ARG A 36 -0.29 7.62 -10.39
C ARG A 36 0.20 8.39 -9.16
N LEU A 37 -0.62 8.49 -8.11
CA LEU A 37 -0.25 9.18 -6.89
C LEU A 37 0.94 8.51 -6.20
N ILE A 38 0.96 7.18 -6.10
CA ILE A 38 2.06 6.43 -5.51
C ILE A 38 3.35 6.65 -6.30
N LEU A 39 3.32 6.52 -7.63
CA LEU A 39 4.50 6.73 -8.47
C LEU A 39 5.02 8.18 -8.43
N GLU A 40 4.12 9.16 -8.29
CA GLU A 40 4.49 10.57 -8.10
C GLU A 40 5.21 10.79 -6.74
N LEU A 41 4.75 10.14 -5.65
CA LEU A 41 5.38 10.22 -4.34
C LEU A 41 6.68 9.43 -4.25
N VAL A 42 6.75 8.29 -4.92
CA VAL A 42 7.96 7.47 -5.02
C VAL A 42 9.05 8.23 -5.78
N GLY A 43 8.71 8.93 -6.87
CA GLY A 43 9.65 9.72 -7.66
C GLY A 43 10.64 8.84 -8.44
N ASP A 44 11.88 9.32 -8.60
CA ASP A 44 12.95 8.56 -9.23
C ASP A 44 13.41 7.41 -8.34
N VAL A 45 13.52 6.22 -8.96
CA VAL A 45 13.90 4.95 -8.32
C VAL A 45 15.08 4.28 -9.01
N SER A 46 15.66 4.92 -10.02
CA SER A 46 16.77 4.33 -10.77
C SER A 46 17.94 3.96 -9.85
N GLY A 47 18.32 2.68 -9.89
CA GLY A 47 19.37 2.13 -9.03
C GLY A 47 19.01 1.97 -7.56
N CYS A 48 17.83 2.41 -7.11
CA CYS A 48 17.39 2.29 -5.72
C CYS A 48 17.02 0.85 -5.36
N ARG A 49 17.35 0.45 -4.13
CA ARG A 49 16.88 -0.80 -3.51
C ARG A 49 15.51 -0.53 -2.90
N VAL A 50 14.48 -1.14 -3.44
CA VAL A 50 13.08 -0.93 -3.02
C VAL A 50 12.52 -2.19 -2.38
N LEU A 51 11.90 -2.05 -1.20
CA LEU A 51 11.08 -3.08 -0.57
C LEU A 51 9.61 -2.74 -0.76
N ASP A 52 8.84 -3.65 -1.39
CA ASP A 52 7.39 -3.54 -1.52
C ASP A 52 6.73 -4.47 -0.50
N VAL A 53 6.22 -3.90 0.60
CA VAL A 53 5.61 -4.62 1.72
C VAL A 53 4.12 -4.81 1.45
N GLY A 54 3.65 -6.07 1.43
CA GLY A 54 2.31 -6.43 0.99
C GLY A 54 2.16 -6.26 -0.52
N CYS A 55 3.13 -6.78 -1.29
CA CYS A 55 3.24 -6.57 -2.74
C CYS A 55 2.09 -7.19 -3.56
N GLY A 56 1.24 -8.04 -2.93
CA GLY A 56 0.16 -8.74 -3.60
C GLY A 56 0.67 -9.54 -4.81
N ASP A 57 0.01 -9.37 -5.96
CA ASP A 57 0.37 -10.01 -7.23
C ASP A 57 1.52 -9.31 -7.99
N GLY A 58 2.28 -8.43 -7.33
CA GLY A 58 3.55 -7.87 -7.77
C GLY A 58 3.47 -6.72 -8.78
N ARG A 59 2.31 -6.10 -9.01
CA ARG A 59 2.15 -5.05 -10.06
C ARG A 59 3.01 -3.82 -9.80
N LEU A 60 2.99 -3.28 -8.58
CA LEU A 60 3.81 -2.12 -8.22
C LEU A 60 5.29 -2.48 -8.30
N ALA A 61 5.67 -3.62 -7.74
CA ALA A 61 7.05 -4.12 -7.77
C ALA A 61 7.59 -4.22 -9.20
N LEU A 62 6.80 -4.76 -10.14
CA LEU A 62 7.19 -4.83 -11.56
C LEU A 62 7.31 -3.44 -12.20
N GLU A 63 6.40 -2.53 -11.90
CA GLU A 63 6.46 -1.16 -12.42
C GLU A 63 7.72 -0.42 -11.93
N LEU A 64 8.06 -0.57 -10.65
CA LEU A 64 9.29 0.01 -10.08
C LEU A 64 10.55 -0.62 -10.69
N SER A 65 10.55 -1.93 -10.92
CA SER A 65 11.66 -2.62 -11.60
C SER A 65 11.86 -2.11 -13.03
N ARG A 66 10.77 -1.88 -13.79
CA ARG A 66 10.85 -1.28 -15.13
C ARG A 66 11.43 0.13 -15.13
N ARG A 67 11.34 0.85 -14.02
CA ARG A 67 11.93 2.17 -13.80
C ARG A 67 13.37 2.10 -13.29
N GLY A 68 13.98 0.93 -13.29
CA GLY A 68 15.37 0.73 -12.92
C GLY A 68 15.63 0.47 -11.45
N ALA A 69 14.60 0.23 -10.63
CA ALA A 69 14.78 -0.16 -9.23
C ALA A 69 15.19 -1.63 -9.09
N ILE A 70 15.97 -1.94 -8.05
CA ILE A 70 16.25 -3.29 -7.56
C ILE A 70 15.18 -3.63 -6.52
N VAL A 71 14.16 -4.40 -6.92
CA VAL A 71 12.95 -4.58 -6.11
C VAL A 71 12.91 -5.93 -5.42
N THR A 72 12.57 -5.90 -4.14
CA THR A 72 12.14 -7.06 -3.35
C THR A 72 10.69 -6.85 -2.92
N GLY A 73 9.81 -7.80 -3.21
CA GLY A 73 8.41 -7.79 -2.79
C GLY A 73 8.16 -8.86 -1.74
N ILE A 74 7.41 -8.52 -0.70
CA ILE A 74 6.91 -9.49 0.28
C ILE A 74 5.40 -9.42 0.42
N ASP A 75 4.80 -10.55 0.66
CA ASP A 75 3.38 -10.67 1.04
C ASP A 75 3.21 -11.86 1.97
N ALA A 76 2.27 -11.76 2.90
CA ALA A 76 1.99 -12.86 3.81
C ALA A 76 1.22 -14.01 3.13
N SER A 77 0.61 -13.75 1.97
CA SER A 77 -0.15 -14.71 1.17
C SER A 77 0.74 -15.44 0.16
N ALA A 78 0.99 -16.73 0.37
CA ALA A 78 1.72 -17.55 -0.60
C ALA A 78 1.07 -17.56 -1.99
N PRO A 79 -0.28 -17.65 -2.16
CA PRO A 79 -0.92 -17.53 -3.47
C PRO A 79 -0.66 -16.19 -4.18
N MET A 80 -0.54 -15.07 -3.44
CA MET A 80 -0.17 -13.77 -4.01
C MET A 80 1.27 -13.77 -4.49
N ILE A 81 2.21 -14.29 -3.69
CA ILE A 81 3.62 -14.44 -4.08
C ILE A 81 3.78 -15.31 -5.33
N ASP A 82 3.04 -16.41 -5.42
CA ASP A 82 3.06 -17.26 -6.61
C ASP A 82 2.53 -16.52 -7.85
N ALA A 83 1.47 -15.73 -7.69
CA ALA A 83 0.95 -14.89 -8.76
C ALA A 83 1.97 -13.79 -9.17
N ALA A 84 2.65 -13.18 -8.21
CA ALA A 84 3.70 -12.18 -8.46
C ALA A 84 4.89 -12.78 -9.22
N LYS A 85 5.36 -13.97 -8.83
CA LYS A 85 6.43 -14.69 -9.53
C LYS A 85 6.05 -15.02 -10.97
N ARG A 86 4.85 -15.57 -11.20
CA ARG A 86 4.34 -15.85 -12.56
C ARG A 86 4.29 -14.58 -13.41
N ARG A 87 3.80 -13.48 -12.85
CA ARG A 87 3.76 -12.18 -13.53
C ARG A 87 5.16 -11.69 -13.89
N ALA A 88 6.12 -11.78 -12.97
CA ALA A 88 7.50 -11.39 -13.22
C ALA A 88 8.12 -12.19 -14.38
N GLN A 89 7.91 -13.50 -14.41
CA GLN A 89 8.35 -14.36 -15.51
C GLN A 89 7.72 -13.96 -16.84
N GLN A 90 6.41 -13.72 -16.89
CA GLN A 90 5.68 -13.29 -18.11
C GLN A 90 6.21 -11.97 -18.69
N HIS A 91 6.76 -11.11 -17.84
CA HIS A 91 7.26 -9.79 -18.22
C HIS A 91 8.79 -9.70 -18.25
N ASN A 92 9.51 -10.79 -18.06
CA ASN A 92 10.99 -10.85 -17.95
C ASN A 92 11.53 -9.82 -16.94
N ALA A 93 10.79 -9.60 -15.83
CA ALA A 93 11.16 -8.63 -14.82
C ALA A 93 12.02 -9.30 -13.74
N ASN A 94 13.15 -8.66 -13.39
CA ASN A 94 14.02 -9.12 -12.32
C ASN A 94 13.57 -8.55 -10.98
N VAL A 95 12.65 -9.26 -10.32
CA VAL A 95 12.10 -8.91 -9.00
C VAL A 95 12.17 -10.14 -8.10
N THR A 96 12.67 -9.96 -6.89
CA THR A 96 12.67 -11.03 -5.88
C THR A 96 11.35 -11.00 -5.10
N PHE A 97 10.69 -12.16 -4.94
CA PHE A 97 9.46 -12.29 -4.16
C PHE A 97 9.58 -13.39 -3.12
N GLN A 98 9.15 -13.10 -1.88
CA GLN A 98 9.12 -14.08 -0.79
C GLN A 98 7.92 -13.89 0.12
N VAL A 99 7.50 -14.98 0.77
CA VAL A 99 6.42 -14.95 1.78
C VAL A 99 7.01 -14.42 3.09
N ALA A 100 6.45 -13.32 3.59
CA ALA A 100 6.82 -12.74 4.88
C ALA A 100 5.70 -11.85 5.42
N VAL A 101 5.66 -11.63 6.75
CA VAL A 101 4.72 -10.74 7.42
C VAL A 101 5.36 -9.38 7.66
N ALA A 102 4.55 -8.32 7.56
CA ALA A 102 5.03 -6.94 7.67
C ALA A 102 5.50 -6.58 9.08
N GLU A 103 4.98 -7.26 10.10
CA GLU A 103 5.33 -7.09 11.51
C GLU A 103 6.72 -7.64 11.87
N HIS A 104 7.31 -8.45 10.96
CA HIS A 104 8.62 -9.08 11.17
C HIS A 104 9.33 -9.28 9.83
N LEU A 105 10.09 -8.26 9.41
CA LEU A 105 10.74 -8.24 8.10
C LEU A 105 12.05 -9.07 8.14
N PRO A 106 12.23 -10.06 7.24
CA PRO A 106 13.39 -10.95 7.24
C PRO A 106 14.61 -10.29 6.54
N PHE A 107 14.87 -9.03 6.87
CA PHE A 107 15.96 -8.25 6.28
C PHE A 107 16.80 -7.59 7.38
N PRO A 108 18.09 -7.37 7.15
CA PRO A 108 18.91 -6.57 8.05
C PRO A 108 18.45 -5.11 8.11
N ALA A 109 18.90 -4.39 9.13
CA ALA A 109 18.68 -2.95 9.24
C ALA A 109 19.35 -2.21 8.06
N GLU A 110 18.78 -1.06 7.69
CA GLU A 110 19.37 -0.10 6.75
C GLU A 110 19.67 -0.65 5.34
N GLN A 111 18.86 -1.61 4.91
CA GLN A 111 19.07 -2.28 3.62
C GLN A 111 18.45 -1.55 2.43
N PHE A 112 17.36 -0.79 2.63
CA PHE A 112 16.54 -0.26 1.55
C PHE A 112 16.55 1.27 1.49
N ASP A 113 16.57 1.79 0.24
CA ASP A 113 16.45 3.21 -0.06
C ASP A 113 15.01 3.69 0.04
N ILE A 114 14.08 2.82 -0.36
CA ILE A 114 12.65 3.10 -0.39
C ILE A 114 11.91 1.87 0.12
N VAL A 115 10.90 2.10 0.95
CA VAL A 115 9.89 1.10 1.31
C VAL A 115 8.53 1.59 0.85
N THR A 116 7.80 0.76 0.13
CA THR A 116 6.38 0.97 -0.21
C THR A 116 5.51 0.02 0.61
N ALA A 117 4.36 0.49 1.09
CA ALA A 117 3.36 -0.31 1.81
C ALA A 117 1.96 0.16 1.38
N ILE A 118 1.37 -0.54 0.40
CA ILE A 118 0.17 -0.07 -0.27
C ILE A 118 -1.01 -1.01 0.01
N THR A 119 -2.02 -0.47 0.72
CA THR A 119 -3.28 -1.18 1.07
C THR A 119 -3.05 -2.45 1.90
N ILE A 120 -2.02 -2.44 2.74
CA ILE A 120 -1.74 -3.56 3.64
C ILE A 120 -2.16 -3.29 5.09
N LEU A 121 -2.00 -2.04 5.57
CA LEU A 121 -2.26 -1.72 6.97
C LEU A 121 -3.74 -1.87 7.33
N CYS A 122 -4.63 -1.81 6.34
CA CYS A 122 -6.05 -2.09 6.57
C CYS A 122 -6.33 -3.54 6.99
N PHE A 123 -5.36 -4.46 6.86
CA PHE A 123 -5.44 -5.85 7.32
C PHE A 123 -4.64 -6.12 8.60
N VAL A 124 -3.91 -5.12 9.08
CA VAL A 124 -3.08 -5.21 10.29
C VAL A 124 -3.78 -4.49 11.44
N GLN A 125 -4.06 -5.21 12.54
CA GLN A 125 -4.74 -4.65 13.70
C GLN A 125 -3.85 -3.63 14.43
N ASP A 126 -2.64 -4.03 14.80
CA ASP A 126 -1.64 -3.13 15.37
C ASP A 126 -0.56 -2.84 14.31
N ALA A 127 -0.57 -1.63 13.78
CA ALA A 127 0.39 -1.22 12.76
C ALA A 127 1.72 -0.70 13.36
N ALA A 128 1.82 -0.51 14.68
CA ALA A 128 3.04 0.02 15.27
C ALA A 128 4.27 -0.89 15.05
N PRO A 129 4.18 -2.24 15.17
CA PRO A 129 5.28 -3.13 14.79
C PRO A 129 5.71 -2.96 13.33
N VAL A 130 4.75 -2.82 12.39
CA VAL A 130 5.05 -2.65 10.98
C VAL A 130 5.87 -1.38 10.73
N PHE A 131 5.48 -0.26 11.34
CA PHE A 131 6.23 0.99 11.19
C PHE A 131 7.63 0.92 11.79
N ARG A 132 7.82 0.19 12.92
CA ARG A 132 9.16 -0.03 13.51
C ARG A 132 10.05 -0.86 12.59
N GLU A 133 9.50 -1.93 12.00
CA GLU A 133 10.24 -2.77 11.06
C GLU A 133 10.61 -2.01 9.77
N ILE A 134 9.67 -1.22 9.24
CA ILE A 134 9.93 -0.35 8.09
C ILE A 134 11.04 0.65 8.40
N GLU A 135 10.98 1.32 9.56
CA GLU A 135 12.04 2.25 9.99
C GLU A 135 13.38 1.52 10.11
N ARG A 136 13.40 0.34 10.72
CA ARG A 136 14.62 -0.45 10.92
C ARG A 136 15.30 -0.81 9.58
N VAL A 137 14.53 -1.26 8.59
CA VAL A 137 15.10 -1.70 7.29
C VAL A 137 15.42 -0.55 6.34
N LEU A 138 14.85 0.64 6.55
CA LEU A 138 15.22 1.85 5.81
C LEU A 138 16.61 2.33 6.22
N ARG A 139 17.45 2.67 5.24
CA ARG A 139 18.71 3.36 5.50
C ARG A 139 18.47 4.80 6.00
N PRO A 140 19.39 5.44 6.68
CA PRO A 140 19.34 6.88 6.94
C PRO A 140 19.14 7.67 5.64
N GLY A 141 18.20 8.62 5.64
CA GLY A 141 17.74 9.33 4.44
C GLY A 141 16.79 8.54 3.54
N GLY A 142 16.53 7.26 3.84
CA GLY A 142 15.58 6.42 3.09
C GLY A 142 14.12 6.89 3.22
N ARG A 143 13.31 6.55 2.24
CA ARG A 143 11.93 7.05 2.08
C ARG A 143 10.90 5.95 2.30
N LEU A 144 9.83 6.28 3.03
CA LEU A 144 8.63 5.47 3.16
C LEU A 144 7.49 6.08 2.35
N ILE A 145 6.82 5.26 1.54
CA ILE A 145 5.58 5.62 0.87
C ILE A 145 4.49 4.65 1.31
N ILE A 146 3.46 5.18 1.97
CA ILE A 146 2.28 4.42 2.38
C ILE A 146 1.09 4.87 1.56
N GLY A 147 0.27 3.90 1.13
CA GLY A 147 -1.03 4.16 0.55
C GLY A 147 -2.10 3.32 1.23
N GLU A 148 -3.15 3.96 1.76
CA GLU A 148 -4.18 3.27 2.54
C GLU A 148 -5.60 3.70 2.19
N LEU A 149 -6.55 2.82 2.49
CA LEU A 149 -7.97 3.07 2.31
C LEU A 149 -8.45 4.16 3.28
N GLY A 150 -8.93 5.27 2.74
CA GLY A 150 -9.35 6.42 3.53
C GLY A 150 -10.58 6.14 4.40
N LYS A 151 -10.49 6.46 5.69
CA LYS A 151 -11.53 6.21 6.72
C LYS A 151 -12.81 7.03 6.50
N TRP A 152 -12.68 8.25 6.00
CA TRP A 152 -13.77 9.21 5.83
C TRP A 152 -14.12 9.42 4.34
N SER A 153 -14.59 8.34 3.71
CA SER A 153 -14.97 8.35 2.30
C SER A 153 -16.25 7.56 2.04
N ALA A 154 -16.90 7.81 0.91
CA ALA A 154 -18.05 7.02 0.45
C ALA A 154 -17.66 5.53 0.25
N TRP A 155 -16.40 5.27 -0.11
CA TRP A 155 -15.87 3.91 -0.23
C TRP A 155 -15.80 3.20 1.12
N ALA A 156 -15.31 3.88 2.17
CA ALA A 156 -15.25 3.32 3.51
C ALA A 156 -16.65 3.07 4.09
N ALA A 157 -17.61 4.00 3.84
CA ALA A 157 -18.99 3.78 4.22
C ALA A 157 -19.58 2.51 3.59
N GLY A 158 -19.39 2.32 2.28
CA GLY A 158 -19.84 1.12 1.58
C GLY A 158 -19.14 -0.17 2.06
N ARG A 159 -17.87 -0.11 2.49
CA ARG A 159 -17.16 -1.25 3.09
C ARG A 159 -17.72 -1.60 4.48
N ARG A 160 -18.03 -0.59 5.31
CA ARG A 160 -18.66 -0.80 6.63
C ARG A 160 -20.05 -1.41 6.50
N ILE A 161 -20.88 -0.94 5.56
CA ILE A 161 -22.19 -1.54 5.28
C ILE A 161 -22.04 -3.01 4.90
N ARG A 162 -21.08 -3.37 4.03
CA ARG A 162 -20.80 -4.76 3.68
C ARG A 162 -20.28 -5.58 4.86
N ALA A 163 -19.48 -4.98 5.74
CA ALA A 163 -19.05 -5.63 6.98
C ALA A 163 -20.24 -5.98 7.86
N TRP A 164 -21.19 -5.05 8.01
CA TRP A 164 -22.44 -5.24 8.74
C TRP A 164 -23.34 -6.30 8.09
N LEU A 165 -23.39 -6.35 6.76
CA LEU A 165 -24.11 -7.37 5.98
C LEU A 165 -23.40 -8.74 5.92
N GLY A 166 -22.34 -8.96 6.70
CA GLY A 166 -21.70 -10.27 6.88
C GLY A 166 -20.43 -10.53 6.08
N SER A 167 -19.89 -9.55 5.35
CA SER A 167 -18.61 -9.73 4.65
C SER A 167 -17.47 -10.00 5.64
N ARG A 168 -16.88 -11.20 5.54
CA ARG A 168 -15.76 -11.61 6.40
C ARG A 168 -14.54 -10.72 6.21
N LEU A 169 -14.25 -10.32 4.98
CA LEU A 169 -13.17 -9.42 4.61
C LEU A 169 -13.28 -8.08 5.34
N TRP A 170 -14.41 -7.39 5.18
CA TRP A 170 -14.55 -6.02 5.70
C TRP A 170 -14.81 -5.95 7.20
N ARG A 171 -15.24 -7.04 7.84
CA ARG A 171 -15.31 -7.11 9.31
C ARG A 171 -13.93 -7.08 9.98
N ARG A 172 -12.87 -7.47 9.27
CA ARG A 172 -11.48 -7.44 9.73
C ARG A 172 -10.71 -6.22 9.22
N GLY A 173 -11.36 -5.31 8.50
CA GLY A 173 -10.73 -4.14 7.92
C GLY A 173 -10.53 -3.00 8.94
N TRP A 174 -9.30 -2.52 9.09
CA TRP A 174 -8.91 -1.40 9.94
C TRP A 174 -8.64 -0.16 9.10
N PHE A 175 -9.63 0.76 9.04
CA PHE A 175 -9.46 2.01 8.28
C PHE A 175 -8.82 3.08 9.15
N ARG A 176 -7.74 3.68 8.67
CA ARG A 176 -6.99 4.71 9.37
C ARG A 176 -7.17 6.07 8.72
N THR A 177 -7.10 7.12 9.53
CA THR A 177 -7.07 8.50 9.06
C THR A 177 -5.64 8.92 8.72
N ALA A 178 -5.49 9.99 7.94
CA ALA A 178 -4.18 10.62 7.69
C ALA A 178 -3.44 10.99 9.00
N LYS A 179 -4.19 11.45 10.03
CA LYS A 179 -3.63 11.78 11.34
C LYS A 179 -3.09 10.55 12.08
N GLU A 180 -3.84 9.45 12.03
CA GLU A 180 -3.41 8.17 12.65
C GLU A 180 -2.17 7.62 11.95
N LEU A 181 -2.10 7.64 10.60
CA LEU A 181 -0.93 7.20 9.83
C LEU A 181 0.29 8.08 10.11
N ARG A 182 0.11 9.41 10.15
CA ARG A 182 1.17 10.36 10.52
C ARG A 182 1.72 10.05 11.91
N GLY A 183 0.86 9.91 12.91
CA GLY A 183 1.29 9.61 14.28
C GLY A 183 2.00 8.26 14.42
N LEU A 184 1.65 7.25 13.62
CA LEU A 184 2.38 5.97 13.56
C LEU A 184 3.78 6.15 13.00
N ALA A 185 3.93 6.89 11.89
CA ALA A 185 5.23 7.17 11.29
C ALA A 185 6.14 7.98 12.23
N GLU A 186 5.61 9.05 12.83
CA GLU A 186 6.36 9.90 13.74
C GLU A 186 6.80 9.15 15.01
N ARG A 187 5.95 8.31 15.59
CA ARG A 187 6.31 7.45 16.74
C ARG A 187 7.37 6.40 16.41
N ALA A 188 7.48 6.00 15.16
CA ALA A 188 8.56 5.13 14.69
C ALA A 188 9.87 5.89 14.34
N GLY A 189 9.93 7.20 14.54
CA GLY A 189 11.12 8.00 14.26
C GLY A 189 11.21 8.55 12.83
N LEU A 190 10.14 8.40 12.02
CA LEU A 190 10.11 8.90 10.65
C LEU A 190 9.59 10.35 10.60
N VAL A 191 10.14 11.15 9.71
CA VAL A 191 9.70 12.53 9.45
C VAL A 191 8.73 12.55 8.27
N VAL A 192 7.46 12.86 8.53
CA VAL A 192 6.43 12.93 7.48
C VAL A 192 6.63 14.17 6.62
N LYS A 193 6.81 13.97 5.31
CA LYS A 193 7.02 15.04 4.32
C LYS A 193 5.72 15.52 3.69
N GLY A 194 4.73 14.65 3.56
CA GLY A 194 3.44 15.03 2.99
C GLY A 194 2.39 13.95 3.12
N VAL A 195 1.14 14.37 3.02
CA VAL A 195 -0.02 13.48 2.90
C VAL A 195 -0.87 13.99 1.76
N ARG A 196 -1.34 13.09 0.91
CA ARG A 196 -2.19 13.39 -0.25
C ARG A 196 -3.34 12.41 -0.35
N GLY A 197 -4.46 12.87 -0.88
CA GLY A 197 -5.63 12.03 -1.13
C GLY A 197 -5.80 11.68 -2.60
N ALA A 198 -6.59 10.63 -2.85
CA ALA A 198 -7.08 10.26 -4.18
C ALA A 198 -8.44 9.56 -4.04
N VAL A 199 -9.12 9.38 -5.18
CA VAL A 199 -10.40 8.64 -5.28
C VAL A 199 -11.53 9.36 -4.52
N TYR A 200 -11.90 10.55 -5.00
CA TYR A 200 -12.93 11.40 -4.37
C TYR A 200 -14.36 11.11 -4.87
N TYR A 201 -14.56 10.16 -5.73
CA TYR A 201 -15.87 9.80 -6.27
C TYR A 201 -16.48 8.59 -5.54
N PRO A 202 -17.82 8.50 -5.48
CA PRO A 202 -18.51 7.32 -5.00
C PRO A 202 -18.39 6.16 -6.00
N ARG A 203 -18.81 4.96 -5.60
CA ARG A 203 -18.72 3.75 -6.46
C ARG A 203 -19.73 3.73 -7.63
N TRP A 204 -19.91 4.85 -8.30
CA TRP A 204 -20.76 4.99 -9.49
C TRP A 204 -19.91 5.36 -10.68
N GLY A 205 -20.01 4.57 -11.75
CA GLY A 205 -19.17 4.73 -12.93
C GLY A 205 -19.26 6.12 -13.58
N LEU A 206 -20.45 6.73 -13.62
CA LEU A 206 -20.65 8.08 -14.14
C LEU A 206 -19.93 9.13 -13.26
N ALA A 207 -20.07 9.04 -11.94
CA ALA A 207 -19.40 9.94 -11.01
C ALA A 207 -17.88 9.79 -11.10
N ALA A 208 -17.36 8.57 -11.25
CA ALA A 208 -15.94 8.33 -11.48
C ALA A 208 -15.45 9.05 -12.75
N ARG A 209 -16.19 8.97 -13.86
CA ARG A 209 -15.82 9.66 -15.12
C ARG A 209 -15.81 11.18 -15.00
N LEU A 210 -16.76 11.76 -14.27
CA LEU A 210 -16.88 13.22 -14.15
C LEU A 210 -15.91 13.82 -13.14
N ILE A 211 -15.60 13.12 -12.02
CA ILE A 211 -14.80 13.64 -10.91
C ILE A 211 -13.32 13.28 -11.07
N SER A 212 -13.00 12.14 -11.67
CA SER A 212 -11.61 11.66 -11.79
C SER A 212 -10.62 12.64 -12.42
N PRO A 213 -10.99 13.52 -13.39
CA PRO A 213 -10.07 14.53 -13.91
C PRO A 213 -9.61 15.55 -12.86
N PHE A 214 -10.46 15.84 -11.87
CA PHE A 214 -10.18 16.82 -10.81
C PHE A 214 -9.53 16.19 -9.57
N ASP A 215 -9.47 14.85 -9.52
CA ASP A 215 -8.95 14.08 -8.39
C ASP A 215 -7.53 14.51 -7.95
N PRO A 216 -6.55 14.72 -8.87
CA PRO A 216 -5.21 15.15 -8.48
C PRO A 216 -5.16 16.53 -7.83
N ALA A 217 -6.05 17.44 -8.22
CA ALA A 217 -6.15 18.76 -7.60
C ALA A 217 -6.76 18.64 -6.20
N LEU A 218 -7.90 17.94 -6.06
CA LEU A 218 -8.54 17.70 -4.77
C LEU A 218 -7.58 17.06 -3.76
N GLY A 219 -6.79 16.09 -4.21
CA GLY A 219 -5.83 15.37 -3.37
C GLY A 219 -4.69 16.22 -2.79
N ARG A 220 -4.48 17.43 -3.29
CA ARG A 220 -3.52 18.41 -2.73
C ARG A 220 -4.14 19.26 -1.62
N PHE A 221 -5.45 19.50 -1.66
CA PHE A 221 -6.11 20.44 -0.76
C PHE A 221 -6.82 19.78 0.41
N THR A 222 -7.32 18.55 0.27
CA THR A 222 -8.12 17.91 1.31
C THR A 222 -7.91 16.40 1.35
N MET A 223 -8.06 15.83 2.57
CA MET A 223 -8.12 14.38 2.78
C MET A 223 -9.56 13.94 3.07
N ILE A 224 -10.50 14.89 3.26
CA ILE A 224 -11.90 14.58 3.51
C ILE A 224 -12.54 14.08 2.22
N GLY A 225 -13.19 12.93 2.27
CA GLY A 225 -13.79 12.29 1.11
C GLY A 225 -12.86 11.40 0.29
N ALA A 226 -11.55 11.46 0.52
CA ALA A 226 -10.57 10.61 -0.17
C ALA A 226 -10.82 9.12 0.13
N GLY A 227 -11.04 8.33 -0.92
CA GLY A 227 -11.13 6.86 -0.84
C GLY A 227 -9.79 6.20 -0.62
N PHE A 228 -8.71 6.91 -0.96
CA PHE A 228 -7.33 6.51 -0.79
C PHE A 228 -6.50 7.68 -0.24
N VAL A 229 -5.66 7.40 0.74
CA VAL A 229 -4.77 8.37 1.40
C VAL A 229 -3.34 7.87 1.28
N ALA A 230 -2.46 8.68 0.71
CA ALA A 230 -1.04 8.37 0.60
C ALA A 230 -0.21 9.31 1.48
N LEU A 231 0.81 8.76 2.14
CA LEU A 231 1.74 9.45 3.01
C LEU A 231 3.16 9.17 2.54
N SER A 232 3.98 10.20 2.51
CA SER A 232 5.43 10.09 2.34
C SER A 232 6.16 10.51 3.60
N ALA A 233 7.16 9.73 4.01
CA ALA A 233 8.01 10.02 5.15
C ALA A 233 9.46 9.67 4.84
N VAL A 234 10.40 10.19 5.64
CA VAL A 234 11.84 9.96 5.49
C VAL A 234 12.41 9.53 6.84
N LYS A 235 13.29 8.53 6.84
CA LYS A 235 14.14 8.25 7.99
C LYS A 235 15.20 9.34 8.10
N PRO A 236 15.34 10.03 9.24
CA PRO A 236 16.38 11.03 9.41
C PRO A 236 17.75 10.48 9.05
N ALA A 237 18.61 11.32 8.45
CA ALA A 237 20.01 10.98 8.34
C ALA A 237 20.60 10.83 9.76
N ALA A 238 21.53 9.90 9.95
CA ALA A 238 22.32 9.90 11.19
C ALA A 238 22.97 11.28 11.30
N GLY A 239 22.77 11.95 12.42
CA GLY A 239 23.45 13.21 12.68
C GLY A 239 24.97 13.03 12.59
N PRO A 240 25.70 14.11 12.27
CA PRO A 240 27.16 14.05 12.22
C PRO A 240 27.77 13.70 13.58
#